data_44feeb1914a632d0e5c5b375f0b645df
#
_entry.id   44feeb1914a632d0e5c5b375f0b645df
#
_cell.length_a   1.000
_cell.length_b   1.000
_cell.length_c   1.000
_cell.angle_alpha   90.00
_cell.angle_beta   90.00
_cell.angle_gamma   90.00
#
_symmetry.space_group_name_H-M   'P 1'
#
loop_
_entity.id
_entity.type
_entity.pdbx_description
1 polymer ?
#
loop_
_entity_poly.entity_id
_entity_poly.type
_entity_poly.pdbx_seq_one_letter_code
_entity_poly.pdbx_strand_id
1 'polypeptide(L)'
;MSKTLSAIEKGDPVPDLEMIDKRWSRPEFWRAIANALSPTTDRNLLAAVDMERSTSGEIVSMAPGTSANRAIMLRTFWIAALVTLACAAIGYPYAVLLASSTGWIKSVLFAAVLLPLWTSLLVRTAAWFILLQDKGLINDTLIWLGITDAPFPLIFNRAGVVIAMTHVLLPFMVLPIYSVLVSIPGNLMPAAASLGAPPWRAFLRVLLPLSMRGIVSGMLLVFMSAIGYYITPALIGGPGDQMISSIIAYYATGSANWGMAGALGLVLLVACLILYAVYGRLTADDPRRA
;
A
#
# COMPACT_ATOMS: atom_id res chain seq x y z
N MET A 1 -16.44 25.48 28.91
CA MET A 1 -17.81 25.12 28.53
C MET A 1 -18.65 24.65 29.71
N SER A 2 -18.21 23.72 30.56
CA SER A 2 -19.04 23.24 31.69
C SER A 2 -19.43 24.34 32.72
N LYS A 3 -18.52 25.27 33.03
CA LYS A 3 -18.80 26.41 33.92
C LYS A 3 -19.86 27.39 33.37
N THR A 4 -19.89 27.55 32.04
CA THR A 4 -20.87 28.45 31.40
C THR A 4 -22.26 27.81 31.34
N LEU A 5 -22.32 26.50 31.11
CA LEU A 5 -23.60 25.76 31.07
C LEU A 5 -24.27 25.67 32.43
N SER A 6 -23.48 25.56 33.54
CA SER A 6 -24.03 25.54 34.88
C SER A 6 -24.49 26.92 35.40
N ALA A 7 -24.06 27.99 34.74
CA ALA A 7 -24.46 29.36 35.11
C ALA A 7 -25.72 29.86 34.36
N ILE A 8 -26.25 29.10 33.38
CA ILE A 8 -27.43 29.41 32.58
C ILE A 8 -28.56 28.46 33.01
N GLU A 9 -29.51 28.92 33.80
CA GLU A 9 -30.74 28.20 34.08
C GLU A 9 -31.74 28.32 32.93
N LYS A 10 -32.55 27.27 32.75
CA LYS A 10 -33.56 27.24 31.67
C LYS A 10 -34.61 28.32 31.89
N GLY A 11 -34.65 29.31 31.02
CA GLY A 11 -35.69 30.37 31.03
C GLY A 11 -35.17 31.76 31.36
N ASP A 12 -33.91 31.89 31.79
CA ASP A 12 -33.32 33.21 32.05
C ASP A 12 -32.80 33.86 30.76
N PRO A 13 -32.81 35.21 30.66
CA PRO A 13 -32.18 35.93 29.59
C PRO A 13 -30.68 35.57 29.57
N VAL A 14 -30.14 35.34 28.38
CA VAL A 14 -28.74 34.95 28.20
C VAL A 14 -27.84 35.96 28.92
N PRO A 15 -27.09 35.53 29.97
CA PRO A 15 -26.25 36.45 30.70
C PRO A 15 -25.08 36.93 29.83
N ASP A 16 -24.50 38.06 30.19
CA ASP A 16 -23.28 38.55 29.53
C ASP A 16 -22.16 37.49 29.66
N LEU A 17 -21.89 36.81 28.54
CA LEU A 17 -20.95 35.69 28.49
C LEU A 17 -19.53 36.13 28.92
N GLU A 18 -19.19 37.40 28.71
CA GLU A 18 -17.86 37.94 29.08
C GLU A 18 -17.70 38.01 30.61
N MET A 19 -18.81 38.24 31.37
CA MET A 19 -18.78 38.21 32.83
C MET A 19 -18.53 36.80 33.37
N ILE A 20 -18.97 35.75 32.68
CA ILE A 20 -18.81 34.37 33.13
C ILE A 20 -17.39 33.87 32.84
N ASP A 21 -16.86 34.19 31.62
CA ASP A 21 -15.50 33.79 31.24
C ASP A 21 -14.94 34.77 30.20
N LYS A 22 -13.81 35.40 30.51
CA LYS A 22 -13.10 36.34 29.64
C LYS A 22 -12.68 35.79 28.29
N ARG A 23 -12.77 34.48 28.09
CA ARG A 23 -12.51 33.86 26.78
C ARG A 23 -13.57 34.18 25.75
N TRP A 24 -14.79 34.51 26.16
CA TRP A 24 -15.89 34.89 25.28
C TRP A 24 -15.68 36.23 24.54
N SER A 25 -14.83 37.14 25.11
CA SER A 25 -14.46 38.38 24.42
C SER A 25 -13.40 38.20 23.33
N ARG A 26 -12.79 36.99 23.21
CA ARG A 26 -11.74 36.74 22.24
C ARG A 26 -12.30 36.30 20.90
N PRO A 27 -12.00 37.01 19.77
CA PRO A 27 -12.46 36.61 18.43
C PRO A 27 -12.02 35.21 18.04
N GLU A 28 -10.87 34.76 18.54
CA GLU A 28 -10.31 33.43 18.29
C GLU A 28 -11.20 32.32 18.83
N PHE A 29 -11.85 32.54 19.98
CA PHE A 29 -12.75 31.57 20.58
C PHE A 29 -14.02 31.38 19.74
N TRP A 30 -14.60 32.47 19.23
CA TRP A 30 -15.76 32.43 18.35
C TRP A 30 -15.45 31.80 17.00
N ARG A 31 -14.25 32.05 16.44
CA ARG A 31 -13.79 31.39 15.22
C ARG A 31 -13.63 29.89 15.42
N ALA A 32 -13.09 29.46 16.57
CA ALA A 32 -12.97 28.02 16.87
C ALA A 32 -14.34 27.34 16.96
N ILE A 33 -15.35 28.02 17.58
CA ILE A 33 -16.73 27.51 17.62
C ILE A 33 -17.34 27.49 16.24
N ALA A 34 -17.24 28.56 15.46
CA ALA A 34 -17.77 28.63 14.10
C ALA A 34 -17.19 27.53 13.19
N ASN A 35 -15.90 27.30 13.28
CA ASN A 35 -15.21 26.23 12.56
C ASN A 35 -15.66 24.82 13.01
N ALA A 36 -15.98 24.65 14.29
CA ALA A 36 -16.46 23.38 14.84
C ALA A 36 -17.94 23.10 14.46
N LEU A 37 -18.73 24.13 14.22
CA LEU A 37 -20.16 24.06 13.88
C LEU A 37 -20.40 24.04 12.36
N SER A 38 -19.38 24.35 11.55
CA SER A 38 -19.53 24.33 10.09
C SER A 38 -19.79 22.89 9.59
N PRO A 39 -20.90 22.66 8.85
CA PRO A 39 -21.19 21.35 8.26
C PRO A 39 -20.16 20.94 7.22
N THR A 40 -19.44 21.90 6.64
CA THR A 40 -18.35 21.69 5.68
C THR A 40 -17.06 22.25 6.27
N THR A 41 -16.09 21.39 6.56
CA THR A 41 -14.78 21.78 7.09
C THR A 41 -13.68 21.12 6.27
N ASP A 42 -12.64 21.89 5.97
CA ASP A 42 -11.41 21.38 5.34
C ASP A 42 -10.41 20.82 6.38
N ARG A 43 -10.74 20.87 7.67
CA ARG A 43 -9.89 20.46 8.77
C ARG A 43 -9.32 19.04 8.58
N ASN A 44 -10.19 18.08 8.23
CA ASN A 44 -9.77 16.69 8.07
C ASN A 44 -8.89 16.53 6.81
N LEU A 45 -9.16 17.27 5.73
CA LEU A 45 -8.34 17.25 4.52
C LEU A 45 -6.95 17.85 4.77
N LEU A 46 -6.88 18.96 5.50
CA LEU A 46 -5.62 19.56 5.91
C LEU A 46 -4.84 18.62 6.83
N ALA A 47 -5.52 18.05 7.84
CA ALA A 47 -4.89 17.10 8.75
C ALA A 47 -4.40 15.82 8.03
N ALA A 48 -5.07 15.36 6.98
CA ALA A 48 -4.64 14.21 6.19
C ALA A 48 -3.29 14.44 5.49
N VAL A 49 -2.92 15.71 5.26
CA VAL A 49 -1.64 16.12 4.68
C VAL A 49 -0.73 16.84 5.69
N ASP A 50 -0.93 16.62 6.99
CA ASP A 50 -0.18 17.21 8.10
C ASP A 50 -0.18 18.75 8.07
N MET A 51 -1.31 19.34 7.73
CA MET A 51 -1.56 20.78 7.75
C MET A 51 -2.72 21.13 8.67
N GLU A 52 -2.72 22.35 9.18
CA GLU A 52 -3.81 22.90 10.00
C GLU A 52 -4.02 24.40 9.69
N ARG A 53 -5.19 24.93 10.08
CA ARG A 53 -5.40 26.37 10.03
C ARG A 53 -4.97 27.00 11.35
N SER A 54 -4.08 27.99 11.23
CA SER A 54 -3.70 28.85 12.35
C SER A 54 -4.94 29.64 12.86
N THR A 55 -4.82 30.22 14.06
CA THR A 55 -5.82 31.16 14.62
C THR A 55 -6.05 32.38 13.72
N SER A 56 -5.06 32.75 12.88
CA SER A 56 -5.18 33.79 11.84
C SER A 56 -5.96 33.35 10.59
N GLY A 57 -6.25 32.02 10.43
CA GLY A 57 -6.89 31.45 9.27
C GLY A 57 -5.94 31.00 8.16
N GLU A 58 -4.63 31.19 8.32
CA GLU A 58 -3.61 30.73 7.38
C GLU A 58 -3.39 29.22 7.50
N ILE A 59 -3.05 28.58 6.36
CA ILE A 59 -2.69 27.16 6.34
C ILE A 59 -1.21 27.03 6.73
N VAL A 60 -0.96 26.34 7.83
CA VAL A 60 0.37 26.09 8.38
C VAL A 60 0.62 24.59 8.51
N SER A 61 1.89 24.18 8.50
CA SER A 61 2.25 22.79 8.79
C SER A 61 2.02 22.50 10.26
N MET A 62 1.46 21.34 10.57
CA MET A 62 1.33 20.88 11.97
C MET A 62 2.69 20.82 12.66
N ALA A 63 2.69 21.03 13.98
CA ALA A 63 3.90 20.92 14.77
C ALA A 63 4.52 19.52 14.67
N PRO A 64 5.86 19.40 14.65
CA PRO A 64 6.53 18.11 14.62
C PRO A 64 6.04 17.18 15.74
N GLY A 65 5.66 15.94 15.36
CA GLY A 65 5.17 14.93 16.31
C GLY A 65 3.66 14.94 16.57
N THR A 66 2.88 15.91 16.07
CA THR A 66 1.41 15.93 16.20
C THR A 66 0.71 15.09 15.15
N SER A 67 1.31 14.92 13.99
CA SER A 67 0.82 14.07 12.89
C SER A 67 1.99 13.48 12.11
N ALA A 68 1.76 12.32 11.50
CA ALA A 68 2.75 11.58 10.71
C ALA A 68 2.15 11.04 9.41
N ASN A 69 1.04 11.60 8.92
CA ASN A 69 0.31 11.06 7.77
C ASN A 69 1.15 11.09 6.49
N ARG A 70 1.92 12.17 6.25
CA ARG A 70 2.86 12.23 5.10
C ARG A 70 3.93 11.14 5.19
N ALA A 71 4.52 10.95 6.37
CA ALA A 71 5.56 9.93 6.56
C ALA A 71 4.98 8.52 6.36
N ILE A 72 3.76 8.27 6.87
CA ILE A 72 3.06 6.99 6.69
C ILE A 72 2.70 6.80 5.21
N MET A 73 2.27 7.85 4.50
CA MET A 73 1.96 7.77 3.07
C MET A 73 3.21 7.44 2.24
N LEU A 74 4.32 8.13 2.47
CA LEU A 74 5.59 7.83 1.80
C LEU A 74 6.05 6.40 2.10
N ARG A 75 5.92 5.95 3.35
CA ARG A 75 6.20 4.57 3.76
C ARG A 75 5.31 3.57 3.02
N THR A 76 4.03 3.86 2.86
CA THR A 76 3.09 3.01 2.12
C THR A 76 3.54 2.82 0.68
N PHE A 77 3.92 3.91 -0.01
CA PHE A 77 4.46 3.82 -1.37
C PHE A 77 5.78 3.07 -1.44
N TRP A 78 6.65 3.27 -0.44
CA TRP A 78 7.92 2.56 -0.36
C TRP A 78 7.75 1.05 -0.17
N ILE A 79 6.89 0.63 0.78
CA ILE A 79 6.58 -0.80 1.00
C ILE A 79 5.91 -1.39 -0.25
N ALA A 80 4.95 -0.69 -0.86
CA ALA A 80 4.31 -1.13 -2.10
C ALA A 80 5.33 -1.30 -3.25
N ALA A 81 6.30 -0.39 -3.39
CA ALA A 81 7.37 -0.51 -4.37
C ALA A 81 8.28 -1.72 -4.09
N LEU A 82 8.69 -1.95 -2.84
CA LEU A 82 9.50 -3.10 -2.46
C LEU A 82 8.78 -4.42 -2.77
N VAL A 83 7.49 -4.52 -2.41
CA VAL A 83 6.66 -5.71 -2.71
C VAL A 83 6.54 -5.90 -4.23
N THR A 84 6.32 -4.83 -4.99
CA THR A 84 6.22 -4.90 -6.44
C THR A 84 7.51 -5.39 -7.09
N LEU A 85 8.66 -4.87 -6.64
CA LEU A 85 9.97 -5.33 -7.13
C LEU A 85 10.25 -6.78 -6.75
N ALA A 86 9.92 -7.20 -5.52
CA ALA A 86 10.06 -8.59 -5.09
C ALA A 86 9.15 -9.52 -5.91
N CYS A 87 7.87 -9.12 -6.14
CA CYS A 87 6.97 -9.85 -7.02
C CYS A 87 7.50 -9.94 -8.45
N ALA A 88 8.10 -8.87 -8.99
CA ALA A 88 8.68 -8.88 -10.34
C ALA A 88 9.90 -9.80 -10.42
N ALA A 89 10.79 -9.74 -9.43
CA ALA A 89 12.00 -10.56 -9.36
C ALA A 89 11.69 -12.07 -9.28
N ILE A 90 10.65 -12.46 -8.55
CA ILE A 90 10.23 -13.86 -8.41
C ILE A 90 9.26 -14.25 -9.52
N GLY A 91 8.29 -13.37 -9.82
CA GLY A 91 7.19 -13.65 -10.73
C GLY A 91 7.62 -13.74 -12.19
N TYR A 92 8.62 -12.96 -12.62
CA TYR A 92 9.09 -13.02 -14.01
C TYR A 92 9.75 -14.36 -14.34
N PRO A 93 10.75 -14.86 -13.58
CA PRO A 93 11.31 -16.19 -13.84
C PRO A 93 10.25 -17.30 -13.74
N TYR A 94 9.34 -17.17 -12.79
CA TYR A 94 8.25 -18.13 -12.64
C TYR A 94 7.31 -18.12 -13.85
N ALA A 95 6.94 -16.96 -14.38
CA ALA A 95 6.10 -16.84 -15.56
C ALA A 95 6.79 -17.40 -16.81
N VAL A 96 8.11 -17.20 -16.96
CA VAL A 96 8.91 -17.80 -18.06
C VAL A 96 8.92 -19.31 -17.93
N LEU A 97 9.16 -19.86 -16.73
CA LEU A 97 9.09 -21.30 -16.46
C LEU A 97 7.70 -21.87 -16.79
N LEU A 98 6.66 -21.18 -16.38
CA LEU A 98 5.27 -21.58 -16.65
C LEU A 98 4.95 -21.55 -18.15
N ALA A 99 5.41 -20.54 -18.89
CA ALA A 99 5.21 -20.39 -20.33
C ALA A 99 5.95 -21.47 -21.15
N SER A 100 7.14 -21.88 -20.67
CA SER A 100 7.95 -22.91 -21.33
C SER A 100 7.55 -24.34 -20.94
N SER A 101 6.79 -24.52 -19.87
CA SER A 101 6.38 -25.83 -19.39
C SER A 101 5.18 -26.38 -20.17
N THR A 102 5.11 -27.73 -20.25
CA THR A 102 4.03 -28.46 -20.92
C THR A 102 3.46 -29.57 -20.04
N GLY A 103 2.31 -30.12 -20.41
CA GLY A 103 1.70 -31.26 -19.74
C GLY A 103 1.37 -30.97 -18.27
N TRP A 104 1.55 -31.99 -17.43
CA TRP A 104 1.18 -31.93 -16.01
C TRP A 104 2.00 -30.91 -15.20
N ILE A 105 3.26 -30.69 -15.57
CA ILE A 105 4.14 -29.70 -14.90
C ILE A 105 3.53 -28.31 -15.01
N LYS A 106 3.05 -27.93 -16.20
CA LYS A 106 2.36 -26.65 -16.41
C LYS A 106 1.13 -26.53 -15.51
N SER A 107 0.32 -27.60 -15.41
CA SER A 107 -0.89 -27.60 -14.58
C SER A 107 -0.55 -27.44 -13.09
N VAL A 108 0.49 -28.10 -12.60
CA VAL A 108 0.95 -27.97 -11.21
C VAL A 108 1.48 -26.57 -10.92
N LEU A 109 2.32 -26.00 -11.79
CA LEU A 109 2.81 -24.64 -11.64
C LEU A 109 1.66 -23.62 -11.65
N PHE A 110 0.69 -23.81 -12.56
CA PHE A 110 -0.47 -22.94 -12.62
C PHE A 110 -1.31 -23.03 -11.35
N ALA A 111 -1.57 -24.25 -10.88
CA ALA A 111 -2.29 -24.46 -9.63
C ALA A 111 -1.56 -23.87 -8.42
N ALA A 112 -0.23 -24.01 -8.35
CA ALA A 112 0.57 -23.47 -7.25
C ALA A 112 0.48 -21.93 -7.15
N VAL A 113 0.40 -21.22 -8.28
CA VAL A 113 0.21 -19.75 -8.28
C VAL A 113 -1.23 -19.37 -7.93
N LEU A 114 -2.23 -20.14 -8.41
CA LEU A 114 -3.63 -19.80 -8.21
C LEU A 114 -4.18 -20.24 -6.84
N LEU A 115 -3.63 -21.30 -6.26
CA LEU A 115 -4.10 -21.86 -4.99
C LEU A 115 -4.19 -20.80 -3.86
N PRO A 116 -3.23 -19.89 -3.70
CA PRO A 116 -3.36 -18.83 -2.71
C PRO A 116 -4.58 -17.92 -2.91
N LEU A 117 -5.07 -17.74 -4.15
CA LEU A 117 -6.25 -16.89 -4.39
C LEU A 117 -7.55 -17.49 -3.87
N TRP A 118 -7.62 -18.79 -3.72
CA TRP A 118 -8.82 -19.51 -3.24
C TRP A 118 -8.91 -19.56 -1.71
N THR A 119 -7.84 -19.18 -1.02
CA THR A 119 -7.83 -19.12 0.44
C THR A 119 -8.18 -17.72 0.95
N SER A 120 -8.81 -17.63 2.12
CA SER A 120 -9.12 -16.35 2.77
C SER A 120 -7.84 -15.55 3.05
N LEU A 121 -7.91 -14.23 2.86
CA LEU A 121 -6.81 -13.32 3.18
C LEU A 121 -6.39 -13.41 4.65
N LEU A 122 -7.36 -13.52 5.56
CA LEU A 122 -7.09 -13.64 7.00
C LEU A 122 -6.33 -14.93 7.32
N VAL A 123 -6.75 -16.06 6.72
CA VAL A 123 -6.08 -17.35 6.91
C VAL A 123 -4.65 -17.30 6.41
N ARG A 124 -4.42 -16.73 5.23
CA ARG A 124 -3.06 -16.54 4.68
C ARG A 124 -2.19 -15.67 5.57
N THR A 125 -2.73 -14.55 6.05
CA THR A 125 -1.97 -13.64 6.93
C THR A 125 -1.66 -14.30 8.27
N ALA A 126 -2.62 -15.05 8.85
CA ALA A 126 -2.40 -15.81 10.07
C ALA A 126 -1.35 -16.92 9.87
N ALA A 127 -1.37 -17.61 8.74
CA ALA A 127 -0.35 -18.61 8.41
C ALA A 127 1.04 -17.96 8.34
N TRP A 128 1.18 -16.82 7.65
CA TRP A 128 2.45 -16.07 7.61
C TRP A 128 2.86 -15.56 8.99
N PHE A 129 1.92 -15.11 9.83
CA PHE A 129 2.19 -14.72 11.21
C PHE A 129 2.84 -15.87 11.99
N ILE A 130 2.35 -17.10 11.85
CA ILE A 130 2.89 -18.30 12.52
C ILE A 130 4.26 -18.68 11.92
N LEU A 131 4.39 -18.67 10.59
CA LEU A 131 5.61 -19.08 9.89
C LEU A 131 6.81 -18.17 10.18
N LEU A 132 6.55 -16.87 10.39
CA LEU A 132 7.58 -15.85 10.60
C LEU A 132 7.98 -15.67 12.07
N GLN A 133 7.38 -16.39 13.01
CA GLN A 133 7.75 -16.34 14.43
C GLN A 133 9.20 -16.80 14.65
N ASP A 134 9.78 -16.42 15.79
CA ASP A 134 11.13 -16.83 16.16
C ASP A 134 11.31 -18.36 16.22
N LYS A 135 10.27 -19.08 16.66
CA LYS A 135 10.16 -20.55 16.63
C LYS A 135 9.23 -21.03 15.50
N GLY A 136 9.19 -20.28 14.41
CA GLY A 136 8.40 -20.64 13.23
C GLY A 136 9.21 -21.48 12.24
N LEU A 137 8.49 -22.17 11.36
CA LEU A 137 9.08 -23.09 10.39
C LEU A 137 10.22 -22.46 9.56
N ILE A 138 10.13 -21.18 9.24
CA ILE A 138 11.16 -20.48 8.45
C ILE A 138 12.45 -20.37 9.25
N ASN A 139 12.40 -19.88 10.48
CA ASN A 139 13.56 -19.76 11.34
C ASN A 139 14.16 -21.12 11.69
N ASP A 140 13.32 -22.09 12.03
CA ASP A 140 13.77 -23.47 12.33
C ASP A 140 14.47 -24.09 11.11
N THR A 141 13.95 -23.86 9.90
CA THR A 141 14.58 -24.33 8.66
C THR A 141 15.93 -23.67 8.40
N LEU A 142 16.03 -22.35 8.60
CA LEU A 142 17.28 -21.60 8.41
C LEU A 142 18.37 -22.05 9.40
N ILE A 143 18.02 -22.31 10.64
CA ILE A 143 18.92 -22.82 11.66
C ILE A 143 19.33 -24.25 11.32
N TRP A 144 18.40 -25.10 10.93
CA TRP A 144 18.69 -26.50 10.54
C TRP A 144 19.60 -26.59 9.33
N LEU A 145 19.49 -25.66 8.36
CA LEU A 145 20.40 -25.56 7.19
C LEU A 145 21.75 -24.94 7.53
N GLY A 146 21.98 -24.50 8.78
CA GLY A 146 23.22 -23.84 9.19
C GLY A 146 23.46 -22.47 8.57
N ILE A 147 22.40 -21.81 8.08
CA ILE A 147 22.48 -20.46 7.50
C ILE A 147 22.60 -19.40 8.61
N THR A 148 22.02 -19.67 9.77
CA THR A 148 22.06 -18.79 10.95
C THR A 148 22.10 -19.61 12.22
N ASP A 149 22.75 -19.06 13.26
CA ASP A 149 22.84 -19.69 14.60
C ASP A 149 21.69 -19.19 15.53
N ALA A 150 20.98 -18.14 15.14
CA ALA A 150 19.89 -17.55 15.91
C ALA A 150 18.71 -17.17 15.01
N PRO A 151 17.47 -17.15 15.54
CA PRO A 151 16.31 -16.77 14.76
C PRO A 151 16.41 -15.31 14.29
N PHE A 152 16.02 -15.06 13.05
CA PHE A 152 15.84 -13.70 12.53
C PHE A 152 14.51 -13.12 13.05
N PRO A 153 14.49 -11.87 13.50
CA PRO A 153 13.25 -11.18 13.89
C PRO A 153 12.44 -10.81 12.64
N LEU A 154 11.73 -11.77 12.06
CA LEU A 154 10.95 -11.60 10.84
C LEU A 154 9.55 -11.06 11.13
N ILE A 155 9.00 -11.33 12.32
CA ILE A 155 7.72 -10.80 12.76
C ILE A 155 7.88 -9.41 13.35
N PHE A 156 6.84 -8.58 13.26
CA PHE A 156 6.83 -7.16 13.66
C PHE A 156 7.93 -6.34 12.99
N ASN A 157 8.29 -6.74 11.75
CA ASN A 157 9.34 -6.13 10.96
C ASN A 157 8.87 -5.95 9.52
N ARG A 158 9.45 -4.94 8.86
CA ARG A 158 9.19 -4.63 7.43
C ARG A 158 9.48 -5.82 6.52
N ALA A 159 10.55 -6.57 6.80
CA ALA A 159 10.89 -7.75 6.01
C ALA A 159 9.75 -8.78 5.99
N GLY A 160 9.16 -9.08 7.15
CA GLY A 160 8.03 -9.98 7.25
C GLY A 160 6.79 -9.49 6.48
N VAL A 161 6.51 -8.17 6.54
CA VAL A 161 5.43 -7.57 5.75
C VAL A 161 5.67 -7.76 4.26
N VAL A 162 6.89 -7.46 3.78
CA VAL A 162 7.24 -7.59 2.35
C VAL A 162 7.15 -9.06 1.90
N ILE A 163 7.67 -10.01 2.68
CA ILE A 163 7.61 -11.45 2.36
C ILE A 163 6.17 -11.91 2.24
N ALA A 164 5.34 -11.65 3.27
CA ALA A 164 3.96 -12.08 3.29
C ALA A 164 3.14 -11.45 2.16
N MET A 165 3.28 -10.13 1.93
CA MET A 165 2.58 -9.43 0.85
C MET A 165 3.04 -9.90 -0.53
N THR A 166 4.34 -10.19 -0.71
CA THR A 166 4.87 -10.72 -1.97
C THR A 166 4.21 -12.05 -2.32
N HIS A 167 4.13 -12.99 -1.38
CA HIS A 167 3.46 -14.26 -1.62
C HIS A 167 1.98 -14.08 -2.01
N VAL A 168 1.29 -13.18 -1.30
CA VAL A 168 -0.14 -12.96 -1.54
C VAL A 168 -0.41 -12.29 -2.89
N LEU A 169 0.48 -11.39 -3.33
CA LEU A 169 0.33 -10.60 -4.55
C LEU A 169 1.03 -11.21 -5.77
N LEU A 170 1.84 -12.26 -5.57
CA LEU A 170 2.58 -12.94 -6.65
C LEU A 170 1.71 -13.35 -7.85
N PRO A 171 0.49 -13.90 -7.69
CA PRO A 171 -0.37 -14.25 -8.82
C PRO A 171 -0.69 -13.06 -9.72
N PHE A 172 -0.89 -11.87 -9.15
CA PHE A 172 -1.18 -10.65 -9.90
C PHE A 172 0.01 -10.16 -10.74
N MET A 173 1.22 -10.60 -10.41
CA MET A 173 2.41 -10.38 -11.24
C MET A 173 2.56 -11.45 -12.32
N VAL A 174 2.43 -12.72 -11.93
CA VAL A 174 2.70 -13.87 -12.81
C VAL A 174 1.70 -13.94 -13.97
N LEU A 175 0.40 -13.73 -13.72
CA LEU A 175 -0.63 -13.92 -14.72
C LEU A 175 -0.54 -12.96 -15.91
N PRO A 176 -0.36 -11.62 -15.74
CA PRO A 176 -0.16 -10.72 -16.87
C PRO A 176 1.11 -11.01 -17.65
N ILE A 177 2.21 -11.32 -16.95
CA ILE A 177 3.47 -11.68 -17.62
C ILE A 177 3.29 -12.95 -18.44
N TYR A 178 2.71 -13.99 -17.87
CA TYR A 178 2.42 -15.25 -18.54
C TYR A 178 1.54 -15.04 -19.77
N SER A 179 0.47 -14.25 -19.68
CA SER A 179 -0.43 -13.95 -20.80
C SER A 179 0.32 -13.34 -21.99
N VAL A 180 1.24 -12.40 -21.72
CA VAL A 180 2.06 -11.81 -22.79
C VAL A 180 3.08 -12.81 -23.31
N LEU A 181 3.77 -13.56 -22.46
CA LEU A 181 4.77 -14.55 -22.88
C LEU A 181 4.20 -15.62 -23.83
N VAL A 182 2.97 -16.09 -23.58
CA VAL A 182 2.30 -17.08 -24.43
C VAL A 182 1.91 -16.49 -25.79
N SER A 183 1.70 -15.18 -25.90
CA SER A 183 1.39 -14.51 -27.16
C SER A 183 2.62 -14.25 -28.05
N ILE A 184 3.84 -14.38 -27.50
CA ILE A 184 5.08 -14.21 -28.26
C ILE A 184 5.29 -15.42 -29.17
N PRO A 185 5.52 -15.23 -30.49
CA PRO A 185 5.79 -16.35 -31.43
C PRO A 185 7.00 -17.19 -30.98
N GLY A 186 6.79 -18.49 -30.82
CA GLY A 186 7.81 -19.42 -30.29
C GLY A 186 9.07 -19.57 -31.13
N ASN A 187 9.07 -19.14 -32.39
CA ASN A 187 10.20 -19.20 -33.32
C ASN A 187 11.23 -18.08 -33.12
N LEU A 188 10.92 -17.02 -32.36
CA LEU A 188 11.82 -15.86 -32.20
C LEU A 188 13.11 -16.20 -31.43
N MET A 189 13.04 -17.05 -30.43
CA MET A 189 14.20 -17.48 -29.68
C MET A 189 15.12 -18.39 -30.50
N PRO A 190 14.58 -19.42 -31.22
CA PRO A 190 15.35 -20.21 -32.20
C PRO A 190 15.96 -19.36 -33.32
N ALA A 191 15.22 -18.40 -33.88
CA ALA A 191 15.72 -17.51 -34.92
C ALA A 191 16.90 -16.65 -34.43
N ALA A 192 16.84 -16.11 -33.19
CA ALA A 192 17.97 -15.41 -32.60
C ALA A 192 19.21 -16.31 -32.42
N ALA A 193 18.99 -17.56 -32.01
CA ALA A 193 20.07 -18.55 -31.89
C ALA A 193 20.71 -18.88 -33.24
N SER A 194 19.91 -19.01 -34.32
CA SER A 194 20.38 -19.25 -35.70
C SER A 194 21.24 -18.08 -36.23
N LEU A 195 21.00 -16.87 -35.74
CA LEU A 195 21.82 -15.68 -36.01
C LEU A 195 23.06 -15.58 -35.12
N GLY A 196 23.39 -16.63 -34.32
CA GLY A 196 24.56 -16.69 -33.47
C GLY A 196 24.41 -15.97 -32.11
N ALA A 197 23.20 -15.59 -31.70
CA ALA A 197 22.99 -14.97 -30.41
C ALA A 197 23.09 -16.03 -29.28
N PRO A 198 23.95 -15.85 -28.28
CA PRO A 198 23.95 -16.72 -27.10
C PRO A 198 22.64 -16.56 -26.29
N PRO A 199 22.20 -17.57 -25.51
CA PRO A 199 20.90 -17.59 -24.84
C PRO A 199 20.59 -16.34 -24.00
N TRP A 200 21.59 -15.83 -23.25
CA TRP A 200 21.40 -14.63 -22.44
C TRP A 200 21.19 -13.35 -23.27
N ARG A 201 21.81 -13.24 -24.47
CA ARG A 201 21.55 -12.10 -25.39
C ARG A 201 20.16 -12.21 -26.03
N ALA A 202 19.77 -13.41 -26.46
CA ALA A 202 18.43 -13.64 -26.97
C ALA A 202 17.38 -13.30 -25.91
N PHE A 203 17.59 -13.70 -24.65
CA PHE A 203 16.74 -13.36 -23.54
C PHE A 203 16.64 -11.83 -23.35
N LEU A 204 17.76 -11.13 -23.18
CA LEU A 204 17.76 -9.68 -22.89
C LEU A 204 17.32 -8.80 -24.07
N ARG A 205 17.57 -9.24 -25.33
CA ARG A 205 17.29 -8.42 -26.52
C ARG A 205 15.99 -8.79 -27.23
N VAL A 206 15.44 -9.97 -26.99
CA VAL A 206 14.22 -10.44 -27.64
C VAL A 206 13.12 -10.69 -26.61
N LEU A 207 13.32 -11.66 -25.71
CA LEU A 207 12.23 -12.09 -24.82
C LEU A 207 11.85 -10.99 -23.81
N LEU A 208 12.83 -10.39 -23.14
CA LEU A 208 12.60 -9.38 -22.11
C LEU A 208 11.88 -8.13 -22.68
N PRO A 209 12.32 -7.51 -23.80
CA PRO A 209 11.62 -6.37 -24.37
C PRO A 209 10.20 -6.69 -24.84
N LEU A 210 9.98 -7.84 -25.45
CA LEU A 210 8.66 -8.27 -25.90
C LEU A 210 7.71 -8.55 -24.72
N SER A 211 8.22 -9.01 -23.58
CA SER A 211 7.44 -9.27 -22.38
C SER A 211 7.22 -8.03 -21.50
N MET A 212 7.83 -6.88 -21.83
CA MET A 212 7.75 -5.67 -20.99
C MET A 212 6.32 -5.21 -20.73
N ARG A 213 5.42 -5.34 -21.72
CA ARG A 213 3.99 -5.01 -21.54
C ARG A 213 3.37 -5.83 -20.40
N GLY A 214 3.68 -7.12 -20.30
CA GLY A 214 3.23 -8.00 -19.23
C GLY A 214 3.83 -7.64 -17.87
N ILE A 215 5.14 -7.35 -17.84
CA ILE A 215 5.85 -6.95 -16.61
C ILE A 215 5.24 -5.65 -16.06
N VAL A 216 5.11 -4.65 -16.92
CA VAL A 216 4.63 -3.32 -16.53
C VAL A 216 3.15 -3.39 -16.08
N SER A 217 2.31 -4.18 -16.75
CA SER A 217 0.92 -4.42 -16.31
C SER A 217 0.85 -5.15 -14.97
N GLY A 218 1.68 -6.19 -14.78
CA GLY A 218 1.78 -6.90 -13.51
C GLY A 218 2.27 -6.01 -12.36
N MET A 219 3.30 -5.19 -12.62
CA MET A 219 3.81 -4.22 -11.65
C MET A 219 2.73 -3.23 -11.23
N LEU A 220 1.93 -2.71 -12.16
CA LEU A 220 0.84 -1.80 -11.84
C LEU A 220 -0.21 -2.48 -10.96
N LEU A 221 -0.65 -3.69 -11.33
CA LEU A 221 -1.64 -4.44 -10.56
C LEU A 221 -1.16 -4.74 -9.14
N VAL A 222 0.08 -5.19 -8.98
CA VAL A 222 0.67 -5.47 -7.67
C VAL A 222 0.81 -4.19 -6.85
N PHE A 223 1.34 -3.12 -7.44
CA PHE A 223 1.55 -1.86 -6.76
C PHE A 223 0.25 -1.25 -6.24
N MET A 224 -0.77 -1.16 -7.10
CA MET A 224 -2.08 -0.63 -6.71
C MET A 224 -2.77 -1.50 -5.65
N SER A 225 -2.66 -2.83 -5.76
CA SER A 225 -3.18 -3.74 -4.76
C SER A 225 -2.43 -3.59 -3.44
N ALA A 226 -1.10 -3.47 -3.46
CA ALA A 226 -0.26 -3.33 -2.28
C ALA A 226 -0.58 -2.08 -1.46
N ILE A 227 -0.84 -0.93 -2.12
CA ILE A 227 -1.22 0.32 -1.43
C ILE A 227 -2.52 0.15 -0.62
N GLY A 228 -3.49 -0.60 -1.15
CA GLY A 228 -4.76 -0.86 -0.48
C GLY A 228 -4.70 -1.91 0.63
N TYR A 229 -3.61 -2.65 0.74
CA TYR A 229 -3.48 -3.70 1.75
C TYR A 229 -3.36 -3.12 3.16
N TYR A 230 -4.17 -3.62 4.11
CA TYR A 230 -4.10 -3.17 5.51
C TYR A 230 -3.95 -4.33 6.52
N ILE A 231 -4.53 -5.50 6.25
CA ILE A 231 -4.57 -6.61 7.20
C ILE A 231 -3.16 -7.15 7.46
N THR A 232 -2.40 -7.40 6.39
CA THR A 232 -1.04 -7.98 6.52
C THR A 232 -0.07 -7.04 7.23
N PRO A 233 0.04 -5.74 6.86
CA PRO A 233 0.86 -4.80 7.62
C PRO A 233 0.39 -4.59 9.06
N ALA A 234 -0.92 -4.66 9.33
CA ALA A 234 -1.46 -4.49 10.67
C ALA A 234 -1.13 -5.65 11.60
N LEU A 235 -1.09 -6.89 11.08
CA LEU A 235 -0.84 -8.10 11.88
C LEU A 235 0.64 -8.48 11.96
N ILE A 236 1.38 -8.34 10.86
CA ILE A 236 2.79 -8.80 10.74
C ILE A 236 3.78 -7.67 10.95
N GLY A 237 3.40 -6.43 10.60
CA GLY A 237 4.27 -5.26 10.73
C GLY A 237 4.37 -4.72 12.15
N GLY A 238 5.49 -4.07 12.44
CA GLY A 238 5.68 -3.31 13.67
C GLY A 238 4.94 -1.95 13.65
N PRO A 239 4.96 -1.21 14.77
CA PRO A 239 4.38 0.14 14.84
C PRO A 239 4.95 1.09 13.78
N GLY A 240 6.22 0.89 13.42
CA GLY A 240 6.93 1.64 12.38
C GLY A 240 6.58 1.22 10.94
N ASP A 241 5.81 0.16 10.72
CA ASP A 241 5.53 -0.40 9.39
C ASP A 241 4.04 -0.33 9.00
N GLN A 242 3.24 0.37 9.81
CA GLN A 242 1.84 0.63 9.51
C GLN A 242 1.69 1.44 8.22
N MET A 243 0.78 1.00 7.36
CA MET A 243 0.46 1.66 6.09
C MET A 243 -0.74 2.58 6.25
N ILE A 244 -0.92 3.51 5.31
CA ILE A 244 -2.00 4.49 5.36
C ILE A 244 -3.39 3.80 5.36
N SER A 245 -3.53 2.68 4.66
CA SER A 245 -4.73 1.84 4.65
C SER A 245 -5.09 1.29 6.04
N SER A 246 -4.10 0.94 6.87
CA SER A 246 -4.31 0.52 8.27
C SER A 246 -4.81 1.68 9.12
N ILE A 247 -4.30 2.88 8.89
CA ILE A 247 -4.74 4.10 9.60
C ILE A 247 -6.16 4.49 9.21
N ILE A 248 -6.50 4.39 7.92
CA ILE A 248 -7.87 4.62 7.42
C ILE A 248 -8.84 3.64 8.10
N ALA A 249 -8.49 2.34 8.15
CA ALA A 249 -9.29 1.32 8.81
C ALA A 249 -9.46 1.63 10.32
N TYR A 250 -8.41 2.05 11.01
CA TYR A 250 -8.46 2.45 12.42
C TYR A 250 -9.41 3.64 12.63
N TYR A 251 -9.34 4.69 11.79
CA TYR A 251 -10.25 5.83 11.92
C TYR A 251 -11.70 5.45 11.63
N ALA A 252 -11.94 4.56 10.67
CA ALA A 252 -13.28 4.12 10.32
C ALA A 252 -13.92 3.21 11.39
N THR A 253 -13.19 2.18 11.86
CA THR A 253 -13.74 1.11 12.70
C THR A 253 -13.35 1.23 14.17
N GLY A 254 -12.16 1.76 14.48
CA GLY A 254 -11.64 1.86 15.84
C GLY A 254 -12.09 3.12 16.57
N SER A 255 -12.01 4.28 15.91
CA SER A 255 -12.36 5.57 16.52
C SER A 255 -13.66 6.19 15.98
N ALA A 256 -14.33 5.54 15.02
CA ALA A 256 -15.53 6.04 14.35
C ALA A 256 -15.39 7.48 13.79
N ASN A 257 -14.16 7.91 13.49
CA ASN A 257 -13.88 9.22 12.88
C ASN A 257 -13.93 9.12 11.36
N TRP A 258 -15.15 9.02 10.82
CA TRP A 258 -15.41 8.88 9.39
C TRP A 258 -14.90 10.05 8.56
N GLY A 259 -14.87 11.27 9.15
CA GLY A 259 -14.35 12.45 8.48
C GLY A 259 -12.85 12.34 8.18
N MET A 260 -12.08 11.87 9.15
CA MET A 260 -10.63 11.65 8.95
C MET A 260 -10.34 10.45 8.05
N ALA A 261 -11.09 9.35 8.22
CA ALA A 261 -10.98 8.19 7.33
C ALA A 261 -11.26 8.56 5.87
N GLY A 262 -12.33 9.34 5.62
CA GLY A 262 -12.69 9.82 4.30
C GLY A 262 -11.65 10.76 3.70
N ALA A 263 -11.09 11.67 4.51
CA ALA A 263 -10.05 12.60 4.06
C ALA A 263 -8.76 11.88 3.65
N LEU A 264 -8.27 10.94 4.47
CA LEU A 264 -7.10 10.11 4.15
C LEU A 264 -7.36 9.24 2.92
N GLY A 265 -8.55 8.65 2.80
CA GLY A 265 -8.96 7.87 1.63
C GLY A 265 -8.99 8.70 0.35
N LEU A 266 -9.48 9.96 0.41
CA LEU A 266 -9.48 10.87 -0.72
C LEU A 266 -8.07 11.25 -1.15
N VAL A 267 -7.19 11.59 -0.20
CA VAL A 267 -5.79 11.92 -0.50
C VAL A 267 -5.08 10.71 -1.13
N LEU A 268 -5.32 9.50 -0.60
CA LEU A 268 -4.78 8.28 -1.16
C LEU A 268 -5.29 8.01 -2.58
N LEU A 269 -6.58 8.20 -2.81
CA LEU A 269 -7.21 8.07 -4.14
C LEU A 269 -6.58 9.02 -5.16
N VAL A 270 -6.43 10.30 -4.79
CA VAL A 270 -5.81 11.31 -5.67
C VAL A 270 -4.36 10.91 -6.00
N ALA A 271 -3.59 10.48 -5.00
CA ALA A 271 -2.23 10.00 -5.21
C ALA A 271 -2.17 8.79 -6.15
N CYS A 272 -3.08 7.82 -6.00
CA CYS A 272 -3.20 6.68 -6.90
C CYS A 272 -3.58 7.09 -8.33
N LEU A 273 -4.52 8.04 -8.50
CA LEU A 273 -4.91 8.54 -9.82
C LEU A 273 -3.76 9.27 -10.52
N ILE A 274 -2.97 10.06 -9.79
CA ILE A 274 -1.79 10.72 -10.34
C ILE A 274 -0.77 9.67 -10.81
N LEU A 275 -0.50 8.67 -9.99
CA LEU A 275 0.42 7.58 -10.36
C LEU A 275 -0.09 6.79 -11.58
N TYR A 276 -1.39 6.50 -11.63
CA TYR A 276 -1.99 5.84 -12.79
C TYR A 276 -1.88 6.69 -14.06
N ALA A 277 -2.12 7.99 -13.96
CA ALA A 277 -1.98 8.91 -15.10
C ALA A 277 -0.53 9.01 -15.59
N VAL A 278 0.44 9.09 -14.66
CA VAL A 278 1.87 9.06 -14.97
C VAL A 278 2.25 7.74 -15.65
N TYR A 279 1.80 6.61 -15.08
CA TYR A 279 2.01 5.30 -15.68
C TYR A 279 1.41 5.20 -17.09
N GLY A 280 0.17 5.63 -17.29
CA GLY A 280 -0.50 5.61 -18.59
C GLY A 280 0.26 6.44 -19.64
N ARG A 281 0.84 7.58 -19.26
CA ARG A 281 1.68 8.39 -20.15
C ARG A 281 3.01 7.73 -20.50
N LEU A 282 3.62 7.03 -19.55
CA LEU A 282 4.90 6.34 -19.76
C LEU A 282 4.74 5.06 -20.60
N THR A 283 3.55 4.44 -20.58
CA THR A 283 3.25 3.20 -21.29
C THR A 283 2.46 3.44 -22.58
N ALA A 284 1.93 4.65 -22.81
CA ALA A 284 1.33 5.01 -24.10
C ALA A 284 2.40 4.87 -25.18
N ASP A 285 2.19 3.90 -26.06
CA ASP A 285 3.07 3.63 -27.21
C ASP A 285 3.28 4.91 -28.01
N ASP A 286 4.53 5.23 -28.30
CA ASP A 286 4.85 6.22 -29.31
C ASP A 286 4.29 5.71 -30.66
N PRO A 287 3.28 6.40 -31.28
CA PRO A 287 2.68 5.96 -32.52
C PRO A 287 3.68 5.85 -33.68
N ARG A 288 4.93 6.28 -33.48
CA ARG A 288 6.02 6.25 -34.45
C ARG A 288 6.82 4.94 -34.47
N ARG A 289 6.44 3.93 -33.64
CA ARG A 289 7.11 2.62 -33.57
C ARG A 289 6.25 1.45 -34.10
N ALA A 290 5.13 1.74 -34.75
CA ALA A 290 4.34 0.78 -35.49
C ALA A 290 4.79 0.74 -36.98
#